data_56355a977b00167e61768dc315d28558
#
_entry.id   56355a977b00167e61768dc315d28558
#
_cell.length_a   1.000
_cell.length_b   1.000
_cell.length_c   1.000
_cell.angle_alpha   90.00
_cell.angle_beta   90.00
_cell.angle_gamma   90.00
#
_symmetry.space_group_name_H-M   'P 1'
#
loop_
_entity.id
_entity.type
_entity.pdbx_description
1 polymer ?
#
loop_
_entity_poly.entity_id
_entity_poly.type
_entity_poly.pdbx_seq_one_letter_code
_entity_poly.pdbx_strand_id
1 'polypeptide(L)'
;MNLKTEVLIIGGGATGVGIARDLSLRGIPSLLIEKGDFLSGASGRNHGLFHSGARYVVSDPEAARECITENRILRKIVPHCIEETDGLFVSLPEDDLDFRDRFIQACQEITIPAHLLSRDETLSLEPELHPDLLSSVKVPDGAIDPFELVLGNAKDAEDHGAKFLLHTEITSLLLEGNRIKSVLAKDLVGGDEYSIETSYLINATGAWADHFLKRIGLRIGVALSKGSMLITNQRFTQRVINRCRPPSDGDIIVPNHTVSILGTTSVRSEEVEQFEITPEEITLL
;
A
#
# COMPACT_ATOMS: atom_id res chain seq x y z
N MET A 1 17.08 -20.66 -20.72
CA MET A 1 18.32 -20.25 -19.98
C MET A 1 18.28 -20.81 -18.58
N ASN A 2 19.45 -21.25 -18.03
CA ASN A 2 19.54 -21.75 -16.65
C ASN A 2 20.06 -20.63 -15.75
N LEU A 3 19.34 -20.36 -14.68
CA LEU A 3 19.68 -19.36 -13.66
C LEU A 3 19.80 -20.02 -12.29
N LYS A 4 20.53 -19.39 -11.39
CA LYS A 4 20.66 -19.82 -10.01
C LYS A 4 20.67 -18.61 -9.09
N THR A 5 19.91 -18.69 -8.00
CA THR A 5 19.87 -17.68 -6.93
C THR A 5 19.69 -18.36 -5.58
N GLU A 6 20.03 -17.69 -4.49
CA GLU A 6 19.74 -18.20 -3.16
C GLU A 6 18.25 -18.00 -2.83
N VAL A 7 17.72 -16.81 -3.11
CA VAL A 7 16.32 -16.45 -2.88
C VAL A 7 15.66 -16.02 -4.18
N LEU A 8 14.55 -16.67 -4.50
CA LEU A 8 13.64 -16.26 -5.59
C LEU A 8 12.42 -15.57 -5.00
N ILE A 9 12.15 -14.35 -5.44
CA ILE A 9 10.99 -13.56 -5.03
C ILE A 9 10.01 -13.49 -6.20
N ILE A 10 8.73 -13.71 -5.93
CA ILE A 10 7.66 -13.61 -6.92
C ILE A 10 6.77 -12.44 -6.57
N GLY A 11 6.67 -11.46 -7.50
CA GLY A 11 5.86 -10.25 -7.38
C GLY A 11 6.67 -8.98 -7.22
N GLY A 12 6.50 -8.05 -8.17
CA GLY A 12 7.18 -6.75 -8.27
C GLY A 12 6.43 -5.59 -7.61
N GLY A 13 5.60 -5.88 -6.61
CA GLY A 13 4.97 -4.87 -5.78
C GLY A 13 5.89 -4.35 -4.65
N ALA A 14 5.38 -3.42 -3.82
CA ALA A 14 6.13 -2.81 -2.73
C ALA A 14 6.78 -3.85 -1.79
N THR A 15 6.05 -4.91 -1.46
CA THR A 15 6.55 -5.99 -0.58
C THR A 15 7.72 -6.74 -1.23
N GLY A 16 7.56 -7.22 -2.47
CA GLY A 16 8.61 -8.00 -3.14
C GLY A 16 9.88 -7.20 -3.40
N VAL A 17 9.73 -5.96 -3.85
CA VAL A 17 10.86 -5.06 -4.09
C VAL A 17 11.54 -4.65 -2.77
N GLY A 18 10.77 -4.38 -1.70
CA GLY A 18 11.32 -4.11 -0.38
C GLY A 18 12.14 -5.29 0.16
N ILE A 19 11.66 -6.53 -0.02
CA ILE A 19 12.40 -7.75 0.34
C ILE A 19 13.68 -7.88 -0.49
N ALA A 20 13.60 -7.65 -1.81
CA ALA A 20 14.77 -7.72 -2.69
C ALA A 20 15.86 -6.72 -2.24
N ARG A 21 15.45 -5.50 -1.86
CA ARG A 21 16.35 -4.48 -1.32
C ARG A 21 17.00 -4.92 0.00
N ASP A 22 16.21 -5.37 0.97
CA ASP A 22 16.76 -5.79 2.28
C ASP A 22 17.73 -6.97 2.12
N LEU A 23 17.42 -7.96 1.28
CA LEU A 23 18.31 -9.07 0.98
C LEU A 23 19.61 -8.61 0.33
N SER A 24 19.54 -7.72 -0.67
CA SER A 24 20.73 -7.22 -1.36
C SER A 24 21.65 -6.43 -0.46
N LEU A 25 21.10 -5.58 0.43
CA LEU A 25 21.86 -4.85 1.45
C LEU A 25 22.56 -5.77 2.47
N ARG A 26 22.04 -6.98 2.67
CA ARG A 26 22.66 -8.04 3.48
C ARG A 26 23.64 -8.92 2.69
N GLY A 27 23.82 -8.67 1.39
CA GLY A 27 24.69 -9.48 0.52
C GLY A 27 24.11 -10.85 0.18
N ILE A 28 22.80 -11.06 0.32
CA ILE A 28 22.12 -12.31 -0.02
C ILE A 28 21.67 -12.25 -1.48
N PRO A 29 22.15 -13.16 -2.35
CA PRO A 29 21.80 -13.19 -3.76
C PRO A 29 20.30 -13.42 -3.95
N SER A 30 19.62 -12.48 -4.61
CA SER A 30 18.19 -12.57 -4.89
C SER A 30 17.88 -12.31 -6.36
N LEU A 31 16.80 -12.95 -6.83
CA LEU A 31 16.19 -12.73 -8.13
C LEU A 31 14.70 -12.50 -7.91
N LEU A 32 14.16 -11.42 -8.43
CA LEU A 32 12.73 -11.15 -8.40
C LEU A 32 12.13 -11.35 -9.79
N ILE A 33 11.00 -12.04 -9.86
CA ILE A 33 10.21 -12.24 -11.08
C ILE A 33 8.88 -11.53 -10.92
N GLU A 34 8.52 -10.74 -11.95
CA GLU A 34 7.23 -10.07 -12.06
C GLU A 34 6.62 -10.34 -13.44
N LYS A 35 5.33 -10.72 -13.47
CA LYS A 35 4.59 -11.03 -14.69
C LYS A 35 4.35 -9.81 -15.57
N GLY A 36 4.12 -8.66 -14.95
CA GLY A 36 3.95 -7.38 -15.62
C GLY A 36 5.17 -6.49 -15.44
N ASP A 37 4.90 -5.22 -15.27
CA ASP A 37 5.86 -4.22 -14.84
C ASP A 37 5.84 -4.08 -13.31
N PHE A 38 6.79 -3.38 -12.71
CA PHE A 38 6.71 -3.02 -11.30
C PHE A 38 5.36 -2.35 -11.01
N LEU A 39 4.81 -2.59 -9.81
CA LEU A 39 3.56 -2.01 -9.33
C LEU A 39 2.30 -2.35 -10.15
N SER A 40 2.31 -3.30 -11.05
CA SER A 40 1.14 -3.68 -11.85
C SER A 40 -0.05 -4.20 -11.02
N GLY A 41 0.17 -4.58 -9.76
CA GLY A 41 -0.87 -4.99 -8.79
C GLY A 41 -1.38 -3.85 -7.89
N ALA A 42 -1.77 -4.19 -6.66
CA ALA A 42 -2.34 -3.27 -5.68
C ALA A 42 -1.39 -2.13 -5.28
N SER A 43 -0.07 -2.34 -5.35
CA SER A 43 0.93 -1.32 -5.01
C SER A 43 0.90 -0.08 -5.92
N GLY A 44 0.47 -0.21 -7.18
CA GLY A 44 0.28 0.92 -8.09
C GLY A 44 -1.18 1.39 -8.21
N ARG A 45 -2.10 0.80 -7.40
CA ARG A 45 -3.54 1.07 -7.46
C ARG A 45 -4.10 1.41 -6.08
N ASN A 46 -3.46 2.37 -5.42
CA ASN A 46 -3.87 2.88 -4.11
C ASN A 46 -3.93 4.41 -4.14
N HIS A 47 -4.52 5.02 -3.11
CA HIS A 47 -4.67 6.48 -3.03
C HIS A 47 -3.40 7.22 -2.59
N GLY A 48 -2.32 6.52 -2.30
CA GLY A 48 -1.07 7.17 -1.88
C GLY A 48 -1.11 7.78 -0.48
N LEU A 49 -2.00 7.33 0.41
CA LEU A 49 -1.99 7.81 1.79
C LEU A 49 -0.78 7.28 2.55
N PHE A 50 0.04 8.19 3.04
CA PHE A 50 1.15 7.91 3.94
C PHE A 50 0.67 7.95 5.39
N HIS A 51 0.27 6.79 5.91
CA HIS A 51 -0.37 6.66 7.21
C HIS A 51 0.56 6.99 8.38
N SER A 52 0.07 7.81 9.33
CA SER A 52 0.61 7.89 10.69
C SER A 52 0.09 6.78 11.61
N GLY A 53 -0.92 6.05 11.19
CA GLY A 53 -1.65 5.08 12.01
C GLY A 53 -2.86 5.67 12.74
N ALA A 54 -3.08 6.99 12.69
CA ALA A 54 -4.15 7.66 13.41
C ALA A 54 -5.53 7.06 13.12
N ARG A 55 -5.80 6.65 11.86
CA ARG A 55 -7.07 6.01 11.48
C ARG A 55 -7.39 4.74 12.29
N TYR A 56 -6.40 4.06 12.82
CA TYR A 56 -6.54 2.77 13.50
C TYR A 56 -6.47 2.87 15.04
N VAL A 57 -6.13 4.03 15.60
CA VAL A 57 -5.81 4.18 17.03
C VAL A 57 -6.91 3.69 17.98
N VAL A 58 -8.19 3.78 17.59
CA VAL A 58 -9.34 3.36 18.41
C VAL A 58 -9.71 1.90 18.14
N SER A 59 -9.62 1.44 16.88
CA SER A 59 -10.07 0.11 16.46
C SER A 59 -8.99 -0.97 16.52
N ASP A 60 -7.74 -0.60 16.23
CA ASP A 60 -6.57 -1.49 16.20
C ASP A 60 -5.29 -0.73 16.63
N PRO A 61 -5.09 -0.56 17.95
CA PRO A 61 -3.93 0.18 18.48
C PRO A 61 -2.58 -0.46 18.13
N GLU A 62 -2.53 -1.77 17.88
CA GLU A 62 -1.29 -2.46 17.49
C GLU A 62 -0.88 -2.05 16.07
N ALA A 63 -1.80 -2.16 15.11
CA ALA A 63 -1.58 -1.68 13.74
C ALA A 63 -1.22 -0.18 13.71
N ALA A 64 -1.87 0.65 14.54
CA ALA A 64 -1.54 2.07 14.64
C ALA A 64 -0.09 2.31 15.10
N ARG A 65 0.39 1.51 16.06
CA ARG A 65 1.78 1.60 16.56
C ARG A 65 2.81 1.16 15.52
N GLU A 66 2.50 0.12 14.77
CA GLU A 66 3.33 -0.32 13.64
C GLU A 66 3.39 0.78 12.57
N CYS A 67 2.25 1.32 12.17
CA CYS A 67 2.17 2.39 11.17
C CYS A 67 3.01 3.62 11.54
N ILE A 68 2.90 4.15 12.77
CA ILE A 68 3.69 5.33 13.15
C ILE A 68 5.19 5.04 13.23
N THR A 69 5.55 3.80 13.56
CA THR A 69 6.94 3.37 13.59
C THR A 69 7.52 3.37 12.18
N GLU A 70 6.85 2.74 11.23
CA GLU A 70 7.25 2.71 9.82
C GLU A 70 7.20 4.11 9.19
N ASN A 71 6.19 4.92 9.49
CA ASN A 71 6.11 6.30 9.03
C ASN A 71 7.38 7.09 9.38
N ARG A 72 7.85 6.98 10.62
CA ARG A 72 9.08 7.65 11.09
C ARG A 72 10.34 7.12 10.40
N ILE A 73 10.39 5.85 10.04
CA ILE A 73 11.50 5.24 9.31
C ILE A 73 11.50 5.73 7.86
N LEU A 74 10.37 5.63 7.17
CA LEU A 74 10.24 6.00 5.76
C LEU A 74 10.54 7.49 5.53
N ARG A 75 10.11 8.39 6.42
CA ARG A 75 10.50 9.81 6.37
C ARG A 75 12.00 10.05 6.36
N LYS A 76 12.78 9.13 6.93
CA LYS A 76 14.26 9.23 6.97
C LYS A 76 14.92 8.63 5.75
N ILE A 77 14.39 7.51 5.26
CA ILE A 77 15.08 6.73 4.21
C ILE A 77 14.60 7.05 2.80
N VAL A 78 13.36 7.55 2.64
CA VAL A 78 12.75 7.87 1.33
C VAL A 78 11.98 9.21 1.35
N PRO A 79 12.57 10.31 1.87
CA PRO A 79 11.87 11.59 1.97
C PRO A 79 11.42 12.15 0.62
N HIS A 80 12.08 11.78 -0.46
CA HIS A 80 11.78 12.23 -1.82
C HIS A 80 10.45 11.70 -2.37
N CYS A 81 9.96 10.57 -1.84
CA CYS A 81 8.67 9.99 -2.23
C CYS A 81 7.49 10.55 -1.42
N ILE A 82 7.75 11.37 -0.39
CA ILE A 82 6.74 11.78 0.59
C ILE A 82 6.46 13.28 0.46
N GLU A 83 5.20 13.63 0.28
CA GLU A 83 4.70 14.97 0.42
C GLU A 83 4.17 15.16 1.85
N GLU A 84 4.80 16.07 2.60
CA GLU A 84 4.50 16.38 4.01
C GLU A 84 3.24 17.23 4.11
N THR A 85 2.08 16.62 3.85
CA THR A 85 0.80 17.33 3.79
C THR A 85 0.14 17.51 5.15
N ASP A 86 0.54 16.75 6.16
CA ASP A 86 -0.29 16.46 7.34
C ASP A 86 -1.64 15.80 6.98
N GLY A 87 -2.41 15.40 7.99
CA GLY A 87 -3.77 14.90 7.85
C GLY A 87 -4.72 15.62 8.81
N LEU A 88 -5.95 15.85 8.38
CA LEU A 88 -7.03 16.42 9.19
C LEU A 88 -8.14 15.37 9.36
N PHE A 89 -8.43 14.99 10.59
CA PHE A 89 -9.62 14.22 10.95
C PHE A 89 -10.74 15.19 11.30
N VAL A 90 -11.67 15.38 10.37
CA VAL A 90 -12.72 16.42 10.42
C VAL A 90 -13.97 15.88 11.09
N SER A 91 -14.52 16.64 12.06
CA SER A 91 -15.81 16.37 12.68
C SER A 91 -16.87 17.29 12.09
N LEU A 92 -17.96 16.70 11.58
CA LEU A 92 -19.15 17.40 11.10
C LEU A 92 -20.25 17.39 12.18
N PRO A 93 -21.34 18.16 12.04
CA PRO A 93 -22.40 18.25 13.06
C PRO A 93 -23.05 16.91 13.43
N GLU A 94 -23.09 15.96 12.50
CA GLU A 94 -23.64 14.62 12.72
C GLU A 94 -22.67 13.63 13.36
N ASP A 95 -21.37 13.99 13.51
CA ASP A 95 -20.35 13.11 14.08
C ASP A 95 -20.38 13.12 15.62
N ASP A 96 -19.98 12.01 16.22
CA ASP A 96 -19.87 11.86 17.67
C ASP A 96 -18.58 12.51 18.19
N LEU A 97 -18.71 13.61 18.92
CA LEU A 97 -17.58 14.32 19.52
C LEU A 97 -16.89 13.51 20.64
N ASP A 98 -17.60 12.59 21.29
CA ASP A 98 -16.98 11.67 22.24
C ASP A 98 -16.01 10.71 21.54
N PHE A 99 -16.29 10.37 20.27
CA PHE A 99 -15.32 9.61 19.46
C PHE A 99 -14.06 10.43 19.21
N ARG A 100 -14.17 11.71 18.87
CA ARG A 100 -13.03 12.60 18.66
C ARG A 100 -12.13 12.67 19.90
N ASP A 101 -12.73 12.79 21.08
CA ASP A 101 -11.97 12.91 22.32
C ASP A 101 -11.26 11.59 22.66
N ARG A 102 -11.92 10.45 22.45
CA ARG A 102 -11.28 9.13 22.54
C ARG A 102 -10.17 8.94 21.50
N PHE A 103 -10.36 9.43 20.28
CA PHE A 103 -9.34 9.40 19.22
C PHE A 103 -8.08 10.18 19.63
N ILE A 104 -8.23 11.38 20.18
CA ILE A 104 -7.09 12.18 20.66
C ILE A 104 -6.35 11.45 21.77
N GLN A 105 -7.08 10.90 22.75
CA GLN A 105 -6.49 10.14 23.85
C GLN A 105 -5.72 8.92 23.32
N ALA A 106 -6.32 8.14 22.43
CA ALA A 106 -5.68 6.97 21.83
C ALA A 106 -4.41 7.33 21.02
N CYS A 107 -4.42 8.45 20.30
CA CYS A 107 -3.21 8.97 19.65
C CYS A 107 -2.09 9.26 20.65
N GLN A 108 -2.41 9.88 21.79
CA GLN A 108 -1.43 10.19 22.84
C GLN A 108 -0.81 8.94 23.44
N GLU A 109 -1.62 7.89 23.71
CA GLU A 109 -1.16 6.62 24.24
C GLU A 109 -0.16 5.89 23.34
N ILE A 110 -0.26 6.11 22.02
CA ILE A 110 0.63 5.51 21.00
C ILE A 110 1.75 6.47 20.57
N THR A 111 1.77 7.69 21.12
CA THR A 111 2.73 8.75 20.75
C THR A 111 2.58 9.25 19.30
N ILE A 112 1.38 9.23 18.74
CA ILE A 112 1.04 9.92 17.49
C ILE A 112 0.72 11.37 17.84
N PRO A 113 1.44 12.38 17.31
CA PRO A 113 1.07 13.78 17.50
C PRO A 113 -0.35 14.06 17.00
N ALA A 114 -1.20 14.57 17.86
CA ALA A 114 -2.59 14.91 17.55
C ALA A 114 -2.94 16.27 18.14
N HIS A 115 -3.33 17.21 17.29
CA HIS A 115 -3.61 18.59 17.67
C HIS A 115 -5.04 18.95 17.28
N LEU A 116 -5.87 19.25 18.29
CA LEU A 116 -7.23 19.74 18.05
C LEU A 116 -7.16 21.14 17.46
N LEU A 117 -7.86 21.34 16.36
CA LEU A 117 -8.05 22.63 15.68
C LEU A 117 -9.52 23.04 15.75
N SER A 118 -9.75 24.32 15.99
CA SER A 118 -11.07 24.92 15.87
C SER A 118 -11.57 24.90 14.41
N ARG A 119 -12.86 25.18 14.24
CA ARG A 119 -13.45 25.36 12.91
C ARG A 119 -12.69 26.40 12.06
N ASP A 120 -12.41 27.56 12.64
CA ASP A 120 -11.79 28.66 11.90
C ASP A 120 -10.33 28.36 11.53
N GLU A 121 -9.58 27.71 12.42
CA GLU A 121 -8.24 27.22 12.11
C GLU A 121 -8.28 26.17 10.99
N THR A 122 -9.24 25.24 11.04
CA THR A 122 -9.41 24.20 10.02
C THR A 122 -9.72 24.81 8.65
N LEU A 123 -10.70 25.73 8.57
CA LEU A 123 -11.07 26.41 7.33
C LEU A 123 -9.97 27.34 6.81
N SER A 124 -9.14 27.88 7.68
CA SER A 124 -7.94 28.64 7.26
C SER A 124 -6.92 27.76 6.56
N LEU A 125 -6.82 26.49 6.96
CA LEU A 125 -5.91 25.51 6.35
C LEU A 125 -6.49 24.90 5.08
N GLU A 126 -7.79 24.61 5.05
CA GLU A 126 -8.52 23.96 3.95
C GLU A 126 -9.86 24.68 3.70
N PRO A 127 -9.85 25.78 2.92
CA PRO A 127 -11.02 26.62 2.71
C PRO A 127 -12.19 25.95 1.96
N GLU A 128 -11.89 24.87 1.19
CA GLU A 128 -12.87 24.13 0.40
C GLU A 128 -13.66 23.10 1.24
N LEU A 129 -13.32 22.93 2.53
CA LEU A 129 -14.07 22.03 3.40
C LEU A 129 -15.45 22.61 3.74
N HIS A 130 -16.37 21.72 4.12
CA HIS A 130 -17.75 22.11 4.44
C HIS A 130 -17.77 23.18 5.55
N PRO A 131 -18.46 24.32 5.36
CA PRO A 131 -18.40 25.44 6.29
C PRO A 131 -19.00 25.14 7.67
N ASP A 132 -19.86 24.12 7.80
CA ASP A 132 -20.49 23.73 9.06
C ASP A 132 -19.65 22.72 9.88
N LEU A 133 -18.42 22.40 9.46
CA LEU A 133 -17.54 21.54 10.27
C LEU A 133 -17.37 22.11 11.68
N LEU A 134 -17.24 21.24 12.66
CA LEU A 134 -17.13 21.64 14.07
C LEU A 134 -15.67 21.85 14.49
N SER A 135 -14.81 20.95 14.07
CA SER A 135 -13.39 20.95 14.43
C SER A 135 -12.63 19.96 13.56
N SER A 136 -11.31 19.95 13.65
CA SER A 136 -10.50 18.83 13.14
C SER A 136 -9.38 18.46 14.11
N VAL A 137 -8.84 17.25 13.96
CA VAL A 137 -7.62 16.82 14.65
C VAL A 137 -6.53 16.65 13.62
N LYS A 138 -5.47 17.46 13.75
CA LYS A 138 -4.29 17.40 12.87
C LYS A 138 -3.34 16.31 13.34
N VAL A 139 -2.91 15.44 12.41
CA VAL A 139 -1.99 14.31 12.64
C VAL A 139 -0.91 14.28 11.56
N PRO A 140 0.23 13.56 11.78
CA PRO A 140 1.33 13.50 10.81
C PRO A 140 1.09 12.46 9.70
N ASP A 141 -0.08 12.47 9.08
CA ASP A 141 -0.28 11.77 7.80
C ASP A 141 0.47 12.49 6.69
N GLY A 142 0.48 11.95 5.49
CA GLY A 142 1.07 12.54 4.31
C GLY A 142 0.56 11.89 3.04
N ALA A 143 1.04 12.34 1.91
CA ALA A 143 0.90 11.63 0.66
C ALA A 143 2.24 10.99 0.27
N ILE A 144 2.18 9.82 -0.37
CA ILE A 144 3.38 9.12 -0.86
C ILE A 144 3.17 8.75 -2.32
N ASP A 145 4.20 8.95 -3.13
CA ASP A 145 4.23 8.41 -4.47
C ASP A 145 4.70 6.95 -4.42
N PRO A 146 3.80 5.98 -4.67
CA PRO A 146 4.15 4.56 -4.62
C PRO A 146 5.10 4.16 -5.75
N PHE A 147 5.09 4.86 -6.89
CA PHE A 147 5.99 4.57 -8.02
C PHE A 147 7.41 4.98 -7.68
N GLU A 148 7.62 6.20 -7.19
CA GLU A 148 8.95 6.65 -6.74
C GLU A 148 9.49 5.75 -5.62
N LEU A 149 8.64 5.36 -4.65
CA LEU A 149 9.03 4.46 -3.57
C LEU A 149 9.54 3.11 -4.10
N VAL A 150 8.77 2.46 -4.97
CA VAL A 150 9.11 1.10 -5.42
C VAL A 150 10.25 1.12 -6.41
N LEU A 151 10.27 2.06 -7.37
CA LEU A 151 11.35 2.18 -8.35
C LEU A 151 12.68 2.57 -7.68
N GLY A 152 12.63 3.47 -6.69
CA GLY A 152 13.82 3.82 -5.90
C GLY A 152 14.38 2.61 -5.14
N ASN A 153 13.52 1.83 -4.49
CA ASN A 153 13.93 0.59 -3.82
C ASN A 153 14.46 -0.46 -4.80
N ALA A 154 13.83 -0.60 -5.98
CA ALA A 154 14.30 -1.54 -7.02
C ALA A 154 15.70 -1.14 -7.52
N LYS A 155 15.90 0.17 -7.78
CA LYS A 155 17.21 0.67 -8.21
C LYS A 155 18.29 0.45 -7.17
N ASP A 156 18.02 0.77 -5.89
CA ASP A 156 18.95 0.53 -4.80
C ASP A 156 19.27 -0.97 -4.62
N ALA A 157 18.26 -1.83 -4.76
CA ALA A 157 18.46 -3.28 -4.73
C ALA A 157 19.34 -3.77 -5.89
N GLU A 158 19.14 -3.26 -7.11
CA GLU A 158 19.93 -3.59 -8.29
C GLU A 158 21.40 -3.16 -8.12
N ASP A 159 21.63 -1.96 -7.61
CA ASP A 159 22.98 -1.41 -7.33
C ASP A 159 23.72 -2.26 -6.29
N HIS A 160 23.00 -3.00 -5.44
CA HIS A 160 23.53 -3.94 -4.45
C HIS A 160 23.47 -5.42 -4.90
N GLY A 161 23.18 -5.68 -6.17
CA GLY A 161 23.31 -6.99 -6.80
C GLY A 161 22.04 -7.84 -6.89
N ALA A 162 20.87 -7.32 -6.51
CA ALA A 162 19.59 -7.97 -6.82
C ALA A 162 19.38 -7.99 -8.34
N LYS A 163 18.63 -8.99 -8.82
CA LYS A 163 18.27 -9.10 -10.23
C LYS A 163 16.76 -9.10 -10.39
N PHE A 164 16.28 -8.55 -11.51
CA PHE A 164 14.88 -8.46 -11.84
C PHE A 164 14.60 -9.05 -13.21
N LEU A 165 13.55 -9.86 -13.33
CA LEU A 165 12.96 -10.32 -14.57
C LEU A 165 11.51 -9.84 -14.60
N LEU A 166 11.28 -8.73 -15.27
CA LEU A 166 9.95 -8.19 -15.55
C LEU A 166 9.34 -8.88 -16.75
N HIS A 167 8.04 -8.74 -16.94
CA HIS A 167 7.28 -9.40 -18.01
C HIS A 167 7.54 -10.91 -18.08
N THR A 168 7.83 -11.52 -16.93
CA THR A 168 8.21 -12.92 -16.83
C THR A 168 7.22 -13.65 -15.91
N GLU A 169 6.51 -14.64 -16.47
CA GLU A 169 5.54 -15.45 -15.74
C GLU A 169 6.13 -16.79 -15.31
N ILE A 170 5.87 -17.17 -14.06
CA ILE A 170 6.17 -18.54 -13.60
C ILE A 170 5.17 -19.50 -14.22
N THR A 171 5.68 -20.48 -14.95
CA THR A 171 4.86 -21.48 -15.62
C THR A 171 4.72 -22.78 -14.81
N SER A 172 5.76 -23.16 -14.05
CA SER A 172 5.75 -24.39 -13.26
C SER A 172 6.73 -24.34 -12.09
N LEU A 173 6.42 -25.15 -11.08
CA LEU A 173 7.29 -25.42 -9.93
C LEU A 173 7.64 -26.92 -9.93
N LEU A 174 8.91 -27.24 -9.98
CA LEU A 174 9.38 -28.61 -9.89
C LEU A 174 9.81 -28.91 -8.45
N LEU A 175 9.14 -29.89 -7.85
CA LEU A 175 9.39 -30.31 -6.48
C LEU A 175 10.18 -31.63 -6.47
N GLU A 176 11.07 -31.78 -5.51
CA GLU A 176 11.72 -33.04 -5.16
C GLU A 176 11.40 -33.35 -3.69
N GLY A 177 10.43 -34.24 -3.48
CA GLY A 177 9.81 -34.40 -2.17
C GLY A 177 9.09 -33.10 -1.75
N ASN A 178 9.46 -32.58 -0.59
CA ASN A 178 8.89 -31.31 -0.05
C ASN A 178 9.80 -30.09 -0.30
N ARG A 179 10.74 -30.18 -1.24
CA ARG A 179 11.66 -29.08 -1.56
C ARG A 179 11.45 -28.62 -2.99
N ILE A 180 11.59 -27.32 -3.20
CA ILE A 180 11.61 -26.75 -4.54
C ILE A 180 12.96 -27.12 -5.18
N LYS A 181 12.91 -27.81 -6.32
CA LYS A 181 14.08 -28.16 -7.11
C LYS A 181 14.44 -27.07 -8.10
N SER A 182 13.44 -26.63 -8.86
CA SER A 182 13.56 -25.50 -9.78
C SER A 182 12.21 -24.88 -10.08
N VAL A 183 12.24 -23.64 -10.55
CA VAL A 183 11.10 -22.88 -11.01
C VAL A 183 11.25 -22.64 -12.50
N LEU A 184 10.23 -22.97 -13.28
CA LEU A 184 10.18 -22.66 -14.71
C LEU A 184 9.44 -21.35 -14.91
N ALA A 185 10.01 -20.45 -15.71
CA ALA A 185 9.44 -19.17 -16.04
C ALA A 185 9.60 -18.87 -17.53
N LYS A 186 8.74 -18.01 -18.06
CA LYS A 186 8.73 -17.60 -19.45
C LYS A 186 8.66 -16.08 -19.56
N ASP A 187 9.56 -15.51 -20.34
CA ASP A 187 9.49 -14.12 -20.77
C ASP A 187 8.30 -13.96 -21.74
N LEU A 188 7.38 -13.08 -21.40
CA LEU A 188 6.17 -12.84 -22.16
C LEU A 188 6.38 -11.92 -23.37
N VAL A 189 7.52 -11.24 -23.43
CA VAL A 189 7.90 -10.33 -24.53
C VAL A 189 8.83 -11.03 -25.51
N GLY A 190 9.97 -11.53 -25.03
CA GLY A 190 10.99 -12.19 -25.85
C GLY A 190 10.70 -13.67 -26.13
N GLY A 191 9.86 -14.31 -25.32
CA GLY A 191 9.53 -15.72 -25.43
C GLY A 191 10.58 -16.67 -24.84
N ASP A 192 11.62 -16.14 -24.22
CA ASP A 192 12.68 -16.93 -23.58
C ASP A 192 12.13 -17.75 -22.40
N GLU A 193 12.65 -18.95 -22.24
CA GLU A 193 12.31 -19.84 -21.12
C GLU A 193 13.48 -19.93 -20.14
N TYR A 194 13.15 -19.84 -18.86
CA TYR A 194 14.09 -19.91 -17.75
C TYR A 194 13.82 -21.14 -16.89
N SER A 195 14.91 -21.82 -16.47
CA SER A 195 14.91 -22.81 -15.40
C SER A 195 15.75 -22.23 -14.25
N ILE A 196 15.14 -22.00 -13.10
CA ILE A 196 15.75 -21.25 -11.99
C ILE A 196 15.89 -22.18 -10.80
N GLU A 197 17.13 -22.47 -10.41
CA GLU A 197 17.43 -23.18 -9.16
C GLU A 197 17.45 -22.18 -8.00
N THR A 198 16.75 -22.50 -6.91
CA THR A 198 16.69 -21.65 -5.72
C THR A 198 16.58 -22.47 -4.43
N SER A 199 17.14 -21.96 -3.34
CA SER A 199 17.00 -22.56 -2.01
C SER A 199 15.72 -22.10 -1.30
N TYR A 200 15.31 -20.86 -1.54
CA TYR A 200 14.14 -20.24 -0.93
C TYR A 200 13.29 -19.54 -2.00
N LEU A 201 11.98 -19.70 -1.87
CA LEU A 201 11.01 -19.01 -2.69
C LEU A 201 10.10 -18.17 -1.79
N ILE A 202 10.01 -16.88 -2.08
CA ILE A 202 9.16 -15.93 -1.38
C ILE A 202 8.00 -15.57 -2.28
N ASN A 203 6.78 -15.85 -1.81
CA ASN A 203 5.57 -15.46 -2.50
C ASN A 203 5.13 -14.06 -2.02
N ALA A 204 5.44 -13.03 -2.80
CA ALA A 204 5.07 -11.63 -2.58
C ALA A 204 4.01 -11.14 -3.60
N THR A 205 3.17 -12.05 -4.11
CA THR A 205 2.17 -11.77 -5.15
C THR A 205 0.90 -11.08 -4.64
N GLY A 206 0.89 -10.58 -3.39
CA GLY A 206 -0.20 -9.80 -2.83
C GLY A 206 -1.55 -10.54 -2.90
N ALA A 207 -2.56 -9.95 -3.51
CA ALA A 207 -3.89 -10.53 -3.64
C ALA A 207 -3.88 -11.88 -4.41
N TRP A 208 -2.89 -12.12 -5.26
CA TRP A 208 -2.73 -13.39 -6.01
C TRP A 208 -2.02 -14.49 -5.23
N ALA A 209 -1.66 -14.28 -3.95
CA ALA A 209 -0.84 -15.22 -3.18
C ALA A 209 -1.48 -16.61 -3.06
N ASP A 210 -2.78 -16.70 -2.80
CA ASP A 210 -3.50 -17.98 -2.75
C ASP A 210 -3.62 -18.62 -4.14
N HIS A 211 -3.83 -17.81 -5.19
CA HIS A 211 -3.86 -18.28 -6.57
C HIS A 211 -2.53 -18.93 -6.99
N PHE A 212 -1.43 -18.31 -6.63
CA PHE A 212 -0.09 -18.89 -6.87
C PHE A 212 0.10 -20.20 -6.11
N LEU A 213 -0.25 -20.27 -4.83
CA LEU A 213 -0.07 -21.47 -3.99
C LEU A 213 -0.94 -22.65 -4.42
N LYS A 214 -2.15 -22.40 -4.97
CA LYS A 214 -3.02 -23.44 -5.53
C LYS A 214 -2.33 -24.26 -6.62
N ARG A 215 -1.41 -23.65 -7.37
CA ARG A 215 -0.64 -24.35 -8.45
C ARG A 215 0.26 -25.46 -7.90
N ILE A 216 0.59 -25.43 -6.62
CA ILE A 216 1.41 -26.44 -5.93
C ILE A 216 0.62 -27.19 -4.85
N GLY A 217 -0.71 -27.10 -4.88
CA GLY A 217 -1.59 -27.82 -3.95
C GLY A 217 -1.66 -27.22 -2.54
N LEU A 218 -1.13 -26.00 -2.33
CA LEU A 218 -1.19 -25.28 -1.06
C LEU A 218 -2.27 -24.21 -1.08
N ARG A 219 -2.71 -23.76 0.10
CA ARG A 219 -3.67 -22.67 0.30
C ARG A 219 -3.35 -21.89 1.57
N ILE A 220 -3.57 -20.58 1.54
CA ILE A 220 -3.47 -19.68 2.71
C ILE A 220 -4.80 -18.97 3.04
N GLY A 221 -5.83 -19.10 2.19
CA GLY A 221 -7.16 -18.55 2.45
C GLY A 221 -7.19 -17.02 2.47
N VAL A 222 -6.73 -16.37 1.39
CA VAL A 222 -6.81 -14.90 1.27
C VAL A 222 -8.27 -14.48 1.10
N ALA A 223 -8.74 -13.58 1.96
CA ALA A 223 -10.03 -12.90 1.80
C ALA A 223 -9.83 -11.67 0.90
N LEU A 224 -10.45 -11.67 -0.27
CA LEU A 224 -10.30 -10.60 -1.24
C LEU A 224 -11.29 -9.47 -0.96
N SER A 225 -10.83 -8.24 -1.04
CA SER A 225 -11.65 -7.03 -1.04
C SER A 225 -11.20 -6.12 -2.17
N LYS A 226 -12.17 -5.66 -2.96
CA LYS A 226 -11.95 -4.66 -4.01
C LYS A 226 -12.24 -3.28 -3.44
N GLY A 227 -11.35 -2.31 -3.68
CA GLY A 227 -11.55 -0.89 -3.38
C GLY A 227 -11.62 -0.08 -4.68
N SER A 228 -12.68 0.71 -4.83
CA SER A 228 -12.79 1.70 -5.91
C SER A 228 -12.42 3.08 -5.39
N MET A 229 -11.86 3.91 -6.26
CA MET A 229 -11.44 5.27 -5.96
C MET A 229 -11.90 6.21 -7.08
N LEU A 230 -12.19 7.45 -6.72
CA LEU A 230 -12.46 8.52 -7.67
C LEU A 230 -11.27 9.46 -7.71
N ILE A 231 -10.76 9.73 -8.92
CA ILE A 231 -9.66 10.66 -9.15
C ILE A 231 -10.25 11.92 -9.79
N THR A 232 -9.99 13.07 -9.19
CA THR A 232 -10.43 14.36 -9.70
C THR A 232 -9.47 14.92 -10.75
N ASN A 233 -9.94 15.84 -11.57
CA ASN A 233 -9.11 16.51 -12.58
C ASN A 233 -8.30 17.69 -12.03
N GLN A 234 -8.40 17.98 -10.74
CA GLN A 234 -7.66 19.04 -10.06
C GLN A 234 -7.49 18.70 -8.58
N ARG A 235 -6.45 19.21 -7.96
CA ARG A 235 -6.21 19.12 -6.53
C ARG A 235 -7.05 20.20 -5.80
N PHE A 236 -7.93 19.80 -4.91
CA PHE A 236 -8.77 20.70 -4.14
C PHE A 236 -8.51 20.65 -2.62
N THR A 237 -7.70 19.71 -2.14
CA THR A 237 -7.19 19.73 -0.76
C THR A 237 -5.66 19.76 -0.76
N GLN A 238 -5.08 20.46 0.23
CA GLN A 238 -3.64 20.50 0.41
C GLN A 238 -3.16 19.44 1.42
N ARG A 239 -4.08 18.95 2.24
CA ARG A 239 -3.86 17.96 3.28
C ARG A 239 -4.68 16.71 3.04
N VAL A 240 -4.23 15.60 3.63
CA VAL A 240 -5.09 14.41 3.70
C VAL A 240 -6.30 14.74 4.58
N ILE A 241 -7.49 14.46 4.08
CA ILE A 241 -8.74 14.64 4.84
C ILE A 241 -9.31 13.27 5.20
N ASN A 242 -9.64 13.09 6.47
CA ASN A 242 -10.37 11.95 7.00
C ASN A 242 -11.60 12.45 7.78
N ARG A 243 -12.64 11.60 7.91
CA ARG A 243 -13.72 11.82 8.87
C ARG A 243 -13.28 11.37 10.26
N CYS A 244 -13.58 12.18 11.28
CA CYS A 244 -13.29 11.85 12.68
C CYS A 244 -14.42 11.00 13.28
N ARG A 245 -14.52 9.76 12.80
CA ARG A 245 -15.52 8.74 13.20
C ARG A 245 -14.92 7.34 13.01
N PRO A 246 -15.59 6.26 13.47
CA PRO A 246 -15.16 4.91 13.14
C PRO A 246 -14.94 4.78 11.62
N PRO A 247 -13.82 4.15 11.18
CA PRO A 247 -13.48 4.04 9.77
C PRO A 247 -14.61 3.47 8.92
N SER A 248 -14.93 4.13 7.82
CA SER A 248 -15.98 3.77 6.88
C SER A 248 -15.49 3.99 5.44
N ASP A 249 -16.22 3.44 4.47
CA ASP A 249 -15.96 3.63 3.05
C ASP A 249 -16.14 5.10 2.63
N GLY A 250 -15.34 5.58 1.67
CA GLY A 250 -15.44 6.93 1.14
C GLY A 250 -14.97 8.06 2.09
N ASP A 251 -14.36 7.74 3.23
CA ASP A 251 -14.01 8.71 4.27
C ASP A 251 -12.73 9.52 4.01
N ILE A 252 -11.98 9.22 2.97
CA ILE A 252 -10.63 9.75 2.77
C ILE A 252 -10.51 10.53 1.48
N ILE A 253 -9.84 11.68 1.55
CA ILE A 253 -9.36 12.44 0.40
C ILE A 253 -7.85 12.58 0.54
N VAL A 254 -7.11 12.12 -0.46
CA VAL A 254 -5.65 12.24 -0.49
C VAL A 254 -5.25 13.18 -1.63
N PRO A 255 -4.55 14.28 -1.34
CA PRO A 255 -3.91 15.07 -2.39
C PRO A 255 -2.76 14.27 -3.00
N ASN A 256 -2.67 14.27 -4.33
CA ASN A 256 -1.61 13.57 -5.03
C ASN A 256 -1.19 14.39 -6.26
N HIS A 257 0.00 14.97 -6.22
CA HIS A 257 0.49 15.90 -7.25
C HIS A 257 -0.56 16.97 -7.61
N THR A 258 -1.18 16.88 -8.79
CA THR A 258 -2.13 17.86 -9.33
C THR A 258 -3.60 17.47 -9.17
N VAL A 259 -3.88 16.32 -8.55
CA VAL A 259 -5.22 15.75 -8.38
C VAL A 259 -5.54 15.50 -6.91
N SER A 260 -6.80 15.22 -6.62
CA SER A 260 -7.21 14.61 -5.35
C SER A 260 -7.82 13.23 -5.62
N ILE A 261 -7.53 12.28 -4.73
CA ILE A 261 -8.03 10.90 -4.81
C ILE A 261 -8.98 10.67 -3.64
N LEU A 262 -10.24 10.34 -3.95
CA LEU A 262 -11.27 10.03 -2.97
C LEU A 262 -11.44 8.51 -2.87
N GLY A 263 -11.61 8.00 -1.70
CA GLY A 263 -11.92 6.60 -1.48
C GLY A 263 -11.30 6.04 -0.20
N THR A 264 -11.34 4.77 -0.06
CA THR A 264 -11.80 3.74 -1.00
C THR A 264 -13.15 3.18 -0.59
N THR A 265 -13.81 2.47 -1.53
CA THR A 265 -14.85 1.51 -1.14
C THR A 265 -14.21 0.21 -0.66
N SER A 266 -14.98 -0.69 -0.06
CA SER A 266 -14.53 -2.01 0.37
C SER A 266 -15.59 -3.06 0.04
N VAL A 267 -15.50 -3.66 -1.13
CA VAL A 267 -16.44 -4.67 -1.60
C VAL A 267 -15.77 -6.04 -1.62
N ARG A 268 -16.36 -7.02 -0.93
CA ARG A 268 -15.86 -8.40 -0.95
C ARG A 268 -15.91 -8.95 -2.38
N SER A 269 -14.81 -9.55 -2.82
CA SER A 269 -14.69 -10.20 -4.13
C SER A 269 -14.36 -11.68 -3.97
N GLU A 270 -14.82 -12.50 -4.89
CA GLU A 270 -14.48 -13.92 -4.98
C GLU A 270 -13.30 -14.15 -5.94
N GLU A 271 -13.09 -13.22 -6.88
CA GLU A 271 -12.03 -13.28 -7.89
C GLU A 271 -11.11 -12.08 -7.79
N VAL A 272 -9.82 -12.34 -7.98
CA VAL A 272 -8.76 -11.33 -7.83
C VAL A 272 -8.72 -10.34 -9.00
N GLU A 273 -9.22 -10.71 -10.17
CA GLU A 273 -9.22 -9.89 -11.39
C GLU A 273 -10.59 -9.23 -11.67
N GLN A 274 -11.49 -9.20 -10.68
CA GLN A 274 -12.77 -8.51 -10.80
C GLN A 274 -12.58 -7.01 -10.47
N PHE A 275 -12.49 -6.18 -11.50
CA PHE A 275 -12.23 -4.72 -11.36
C PHE A 275 -13.42 -3.83 -11.77
N GLU A 276 -14.57 -4.41 -12.09
CA GLU A 276 -15.76 -3.64 -12.46
C GLU A 276 -16.26 -2.78 -11.30
N ILE A 277 -16.48 -1.49 -11.59
CA ILE A 277 -17.01 -0.53 -10.60
C ILE A 277 -18.53 -0.54 -10.71
N THR A 278 -19.22 -0.68 -9.59
CA THR A 278 -20.68 -0.69 -9.54
C THR A 278 -21.25 0.70 -9.38
N PRO A 279 -22.52 0.95 -9.79
CA PRO A 279 -23.20 2.22 -9.55
C PRO A 279 -23.27 2.60 -8.06
N GLU A 280 -23.38 1.62 -7.17
CA GLU A 280 -23.41 1.80 -5.72
C GLU A 280 -22.06 2.35 -5.22
N GLU A 281 -20.93 1.83 -5.72
CA GLU A 281 -19.60 2.33 -5.38
C GLU A 281 -19.40 3.77 -5.86
N ILE A 282 -19.91 4.11 -7.06
CA ILE A 282 -19.84 5.49 -7.59
C ILE A 282 -20.67 6.45 -6.72
N THR A 283 -21.85 5.99 -6.25
CA THR A 283 -22.73 6.82 -5.42
C THR A 283 -22.15 7.07 -4.02
N LEU A 284 -21.35 6.15 -3.53
CA LEU A 284 -20.74 6.20 -2.20
C LEU A 284 -19.53 7.15 -2.17
N LEU A 285 -18.77 7.23 -3.26
CA LEU A 285 -17.61 8.11 -3.43
C LEU A 285 -17.99 9.54 -3.84
#